data_50570d4d53143bf3f45bdd6392f1f119
#
_entry.id   50570d4d53143bf3f45bdd6392f1f119
#
_cell.length_a   1.000
_cell.length_b   1.000
_cell.length_c   1.000
_cell.angle_alpha   90.00
_cell.angle_beta   90.00
_cell.angle_gamma   90.00
#
_symmetry.space_group_name_H-M   'P 1'
#
loop_
_entity.id
_entity.type
_entity.pdbx_description
1 polymer ?
#
loop_
_entity_poly.entity_id
_entity_poly.type
_entity_poly.pdbx_seq_one_letter_code
_entity_poly.pdbx_strand_id
1 'polypeptide(L)'
;METLAHRITRTVRELRMVTWGLLDTAHPILAQIVPMRRCNLACGYCNEYDKTSDPVPLGTMLRRIDRLGELRTGIVTISGGEPMMHPELDDIIRRIRDRGMLAGMITNGFYLGPERIERLNQAGLEYLQISIDNVTPDEVSQKSLKTLDKKLQHLAAHARFHVNINSVVGAGMKQPEDALTVAKRASELGFSTSVGILHDQSGQLQPLNARETAIYDECVRLGQGLYTRINDFQKNLIEGRPNDWQCRAGARYLYICEQGLVHYCSQQRGYPGVPLDDYSSDDIRREYATPKACAPYCTIGCVHRASSIDTYRQPLVKLRTFARASSIL
;
A
#
# COMPACT_ATOMS: atom_id res chain seq x y z
N MET A 1 1.31 -3.64 -23.36
CA MET A 1 2.59 -4.18 -22.82
C MET A 1 3.51 -3.02 -22.45
N GLU A 2 4.10 -3.06 -21.27
CA GLU A 2 5.07 -2.07 -20.81
C GLU A 2 6.27 -2.02 -21.76
N THR A 3 6.71 -0.82 -22.20
CA THR A 3 7.88 -0.68 -23.05
C THR A 3 9.16 -1.01 -22.26
N LEU A 4 10.21 -1.51 -22.96
CA LEU A 4 11.50 -1.79 -22.32
C LEU A 4 12.08 -0.55 -21.61
N ALA A 5 11.93 0.63 -22.20
CA ALA A 5 12.40 1.90 -21.62
C ALA A 5 11.68 2.23 -20.29
N HIS A 6 10.35 2.05 -20.21
CA HIS A 6 9.58 2.24 -18.97
C HIS A 6 10.04 1.26 -17.90
N ARG A 7 10.22 0.00 -18.24
CA ARG A 7 10.68 -1.04 -17.33
C ARG A 7 12.07 -0.75 -16.76
N ILE A 8 13.02 -0.34 -17.61
CA ILE A 8 14.37 0.06 -17.17
C ILE A 8 14.29 1.25 -16.21
N THR A 9 13.54 2.29 -16.58
CA THR A 9 13.43 3.51 -15.75
C THR A 9 12.79 3.20 -14.38
N ARG A 10 11.78 2.35 -14.34
CA ARG A 10 11.16 1.88 -13.07
C ARG A 10 12.17 1.11 -12.24
N THR A 11 12.87 0.13 -12.83
CA THR A 11 13.88 -0.67 -12.11
C THR A 11 15.00 0.19 -11.52
N VAL A 12 15.47 1.21 -12.25
CA VAL A 12 16.49 2.16 -11.75
C VAL A 12 15.97 2.92 -10.52
N ARG A 13 14.70 3.37 -10.54
CA ARG A 13 14.08 4.04 -9.37
C ARG A 13 13.89 3.11 -8.19
N GLU A 14 13.46 1.88 -8.44
CA GLU A 14 13.34 0.85 -7.40
C GLU A 14 14.71 0.55 -6.74
N LEU A 15 15.75 0.35 -7.54
CA LEU A 15 17.10 0.15 -7.04
C LEU A 15 17.61 1.34 -6.25
N ARG A 16 17.37 2.56 -6.75
CA ARG A 16 17.72 3.79 -6.02
C ARG A 16 17.00 3.86 -4.66
N MET A 17 15.69 3.60 -4.62
CA MET A 17 14.90 3.58 -3.40
C MET A 17 15.44 2.54 -2.40
N VAL A 18 15.68 1.31 -2.84
CA VAL A 18 16.23 0.25 -1.99
C VAL A 18 17.62 0.63 -1.47
N THR A 19 18.50 1.13 -2.34
CA THR A 19 19.85 1.55 -1.96
C THR A 19 19.81 2.65 -0.89
N TRP A 20 19.05 3.71 -1.11
CA TRP A 20 18.90 4.78 -0.12
C TRP A 20 18.23 4.28 1.16
N GLY A 21 17.21 3.41 1.05
CA GLY A 21 16.56 2.79 2.19
C GLY A 21 17.52 1.99 3.07
N LEU A 22 18.49 1.32 2.46
CA LEU A 22 19.52 0.58 3.20
C LEU A 22 20.61 1.48 3.79
N LEU A 23 20.92 2.62 3.16
CA LEU A 23 21.99 3.51 3.61
C LEU A 23 21.54 4.49 4.69
N ASP A 24 20.33 4.98 4.64
CA ASP A 24 19.82 6.06 5.51
C ASP A 24 18.43 5.70 6.06
N THR A 25 18.21 5.96 7.36
CA THR A 25 16.91 5.75 8.03
C THR A 25 16.08 7.03 8.16
N ALA A 26 16.67 8.18 7.85
CA ALA A 26 16.04 9.47 8.05
C ALA A 26 15.20 9.93 6.84
N HIS A 27 14.57 8.99 6.12
CA HIS A 27 13.63 9.29 5.05
C HIS A 27 12.55 8.22 4.91
N PRO A 28 11.33 8.56 4.44
CA PRO A 28 10.27 7.61 4.21
C PRO A 28 10.56 6.71 3.00
N ILE A 29 10.26 5.43 3.11
CA ILE A 29 10.25 4.49 1.98
C ILE A 29 8.93 4.62 1.22
N LEU A 30 7.82 4.67 1.97
CA LEU A 30 6.48 4.71 1.44
C LEU A 30 5.66 5.76 2.15
N ALA A 31 5.04 6.66 1.40
CA ALA A 31 3.99 7.53 1.88
C ALA A 31 2.67 7.17 1.23
N GLN A 32 1.63 7.00 2.04
CA GLN A 32 0.25 6.88 1.57
C GLN A 32 -0.43 8.23 1.73
N ILE A 33 -1.05 8.74 0.66
CA ILE A 33 -1.69 10.06 0.68
C ILE A 33 -3.16 9.97 0.26
N VAL A 34 -4.01 10.68 0.99
CA VAL A 34 -5.46 10.73 0.77
C VAL A 34 -5.86 12.04 0.10
N PRO A 35 -6.14 12.04 -1.22
CA PRO A 35 -6.59 13.24 -1.92
C PRO A 35 -8.09 13.50 -1.72
N MET A 36 -8.84 12.50 -1.23
CA MET A 36 -10.28 12.55 -1.09
C MET A 36 -10.78 11.43 -0.18
N ARG A 37 -11.75 11.74 0.69
CA ARG A 37 -12.45 10.70 1.48
C ARG A 37 -13.72 10.21 0.81
N ARG A 38 -14.31 11.00 -0.09
CA ARG A 38 -15.51 10.57 -0.80
C ARG A 38 -15.26 9.28 -1.58
N CYS A 39 -16.20 8.34 -1.45
CA CYS A 39 -16.17 7.06 -2.14
C CYS A 39 -17.54 6.76 -2.76
N ASN A 40 -17.55 6.14 -3.94
CA ASN A 40 -18.77 5.64 -4.57
C ASN A 40 -19.33 4.41 -3.86
N LEU A 41 -18.53 3.71 -3.04
CA LEU A 41 -18.93 2.53 -2.26
C LEU A 41 -19.06 2.85 -0.77
N ALA A 42 -19.70 1.92 -0.02
CA ALA A 42 -19.88 1.98 1.42
C ALA A 42 -19.64 0.58 2.02
N CYS A 43 -18.39 0.10 1.96
CA CYS A 43 -18.03 -1.22 2.50
C CYS A 43 -18.12 -1.20 4.03
N GLY A 44 -18.76 -2.23 4.62
CA GLY A 44 -19.08 -2.27 6.04
C GLY A 44 -17.88 -2.27 6.99
N TYR A 45 -16.70 -2.68 6.53
CA TYR A 45 -15.47 -2.69 7.32
C TYR A 45 -14.57 -1.44 7.10
N CYS A 46 -14.92 -0.54 6.16
CA CYS A 46 -14.07 0.57 5.77
C CYS A 46 -14.27 1.78 6.70
N ASN A 47 -13.18 2.31 7.24
CA ASN A 47 -13.14 3.49 8.09
C ASN A 47 -12.58 4.74 7.39
N GLU A 48 -12.24 4.66 6.10
CA GLU A 48 -11.54 5.71 5.35
C GLU A 48 -12.42 6.46 4.35
N TYR A 49 -13.73 6.27 4.36
CA TYR A 49 -14.62 6.93 3.40
C TYR A 49 -15.69 7.80 4.04
N ASP A 50 -16.19 8.72 3.24
CA ASP A 50 -17.45 9.41 3.45
C ASP A 50 -18.20 9.58 2.12
N LYS A 51 -19.34 10.26 2.14
CA LYS A 51 -20.19 10.48 0.94
C LYS A 51 -20.19 11.93 0.47
N THR A 52 -19.59 12.85 1.23
CA THR A 52 -19.87 14.28 1.11
C THR A 52 -18.63 15.16 0.96
N SER A 53 -17.45 14.72 1.42
CA SER A 53 -16.26 15.56 1.40
C SER A 53 -15.82 15.92 -0.02
N ASP A 54 -15.34 17.14 -0.18
CA ASP A 54 -14.77 17.61 -1.42
C ASP A 54 -13.35 17.08 -1.62
N PRO A 55 -12.89 16.98 -2.88
CA PRO A 55 -11.51 16.69 -3.18
C PRO A 55 -10.57 17.74 -2.58
N VAL A 56 -9.43 17.31 -2.10
CA VAL A 56 -8.37 18.26 -1.69
C VAL A 56 -7.93 19.04 -2.95
N PRO A 57 -7.90 20.38 -2.91
CA PRO A 57 -7.55 21.19 -4.08
C PRO A 57 -6.18 20.80 -4.66
N LEU A 58 -6.05 20.77 -5.99
CA LEU A 58 -4.83 20.38 -6.70
C LEU A 58 -3.60 21.10 -6.18
N GLY A 59 -3.64 22.43 -6.04
CA GLY A 59 -2.49 23.19 -5.54
C GLY A 59 -2.01 22.74 -4.17
N THR A 60 -2.92 22.31 -3.30
CA THR A 60 -2.57 21.74 -1.98
C THR A 60 -1.95 20.35 -2.14
N MET A 61 -2.50 19.51 -3.01
CA MET A 61 -1.93 18.18 -3.29
C MET A 61 -0.51 18.30 -3.86
N LEU A 62 -0.28 19.21 -4.80
CA LEU A 62 1.04 19.43 -5.39
C LEU A 62 2.07 19.86 -4.35
N ARG A 63 1.74 20.79 -3.45
CA ARG A 63 2.63 21.19 -2.34
C ARG A 63 2.97 20.01 -1.43
N ARG A 64 1.97 19.20 -1.06
CA ARG A 64 2.19 17.99 -0.23
C ARG A 64 3.13 17.00 -0.90
N ILE A 65 2.98 16.78 -2.21
CA ILE A 65 3.87 15.92 -3.00
C ILE A 65 5.28 16.51 -3.05
N ASP A 66 5.40 17.82 -3.22
CA ASP A 66 6.70 18.51 -3.17
C ASP A 66 7.39 18.30 -1.83
N ARG A 67 6.64 18.45 -0.73
CA ARG A 67 7.17 18.18 0.62
C ARG A 67 7.62 16.73 0.80
N LEU A 68 6.87 15.76 0.30
CA LEU A 68 7.29 14.35 0.30
C LEU A 68 8.58 14.12 -0.51
N GLY A 69 8.75 14.84 -1.62
CA GLY A 69 9.98 14.85 -2.40
C GLY A 69 11.17 15.41 -1.64
N GLU A 70 10.99 16.52 -0.90
CA GLU A 70 12.02 17.11 -0.01
C GLU A 70 12.43 16.14 1.10
N LEU A 71 11.47 15.40 1.66
CA LEU A 71 11.73 14.30 2.62
C LEU A 71 12.37 13.07 1.98
N ARG A 72 12.65 13.09 0.67
CA ARG A 72 13.27 11.99 -0.09
C ARG A 72 12.46 10.69 -0.05
N THR A 73 11.13 10.81 -0.06
CA THR A 73 10.23 9.67 -0.10
C THR A 73 10.47 8.81 -1.35
N GLY A 74 10.50 7.49 -1.20
CA GLY A 74 10.72 6.57 -2.33
C GLY A 74 9.48 6.33 -3.19
N ILE A 75 8.35 6.02 -2.54
CA ILE A 75 7.06 5.68 -3.16
C ILE A 75 5.97 6.55 -2.55
N VAL A 76 5.09 7.09 -3.38
CA VAL A 76 3.83 7.70 -2.93
C VAL A 76 2.68 6.87 -3.47
N THR A 77 1.86 6.31 -2.58
CA THR A 77 0.64 5.57 -2.92
C THR A 77 -0.58 6.43 -2.64
N ILE A 78 -1.38 6.67 -3.66
CA ILE A 78 -2.63 7.41 -3.56
C ILE A 78 -3.74 6.46 -3.11
N SER A 79 -4.46 6.82 -2.06
CA SER A 79 -5.57 6.02 -1.49
C SER A 79 -6.65 6.93 -0.90
N GLY A 80 -7.45 6.44 0.03
CA GLY A 80 -8.49 7.19 0.72
C GLY A 80 -9.87 6.59 0.49
N GLY A 81 -10.88 7.38 0.13
CA GLY A 81 -12.14 6.89 -0.38
C GLY A 81 -11.93 6.21 -1.74
N GLU A 82 -12.33 6.86 -2.83
CA GLU A 82 -11.96 6.38 -4.18
C GLU A 82 -11.14 7.43 -4.93
N PRO A 83 -9.83 7.21 -5.11
CA PRO A 83 -8.95 8.19 -5.75
C PRO A 83 -9.38 8.57 -7.19
N MET A 84 -9.98 7.64 -7.93
CA MET A 84 -10.41 7.91 -9.32
C MET A 84 -11.58 8.90 -9.43
N MET A 85 -12.20 9.27 -8.31
CA MET A 85 -13.19 10.36 -8.25
C MET A 85 -12.54 11.74 -8.17
N HIS A 86 -11.23 11.83 -7.89
CA HIS A 86 -10.53 13.11 -7.88
C HIS A 86 -10.40 13.64 -9.31
N PRO A 87 -10.87 14.86 -9.63
CA PRO A 87 -10.91 15.36 -11.00
C PRO A 87 -9.53 15.51 -11.62
N GLU A 88 -8.52 15.82 -10.82
CA GLU A 88 -7.15 16.13 -11.23
C GLU A 88 -6.16 15.03 -10.82
N LEU A 89 -6.62 13.78 -10.71
CA LEU A 89 -5.80 12.64 -10.32
C LEU A 89 -4.56 12.47 -11.22
N ASP A 90 -4.70 12.72 -12.51
CA ASP A 90 -3.61 12.52 -13.47
C ASP A 90 -2.46 13.53 -13.21
N ASP A 91 -2.78 14.77 -12.81
CA ASP A 91 -1.79 15.79 -12.45
C ASP A 91 -1.08 15.44 -11.13
N ILE A 92 -1.81 14.88 -10.18
CA ILE A 92 -1.25 14.35 -8.92
C ILE A 92 -0.22 13.25 -9.23
N ILE A 93 -0.56 12.29 -10.09
CA ILE A 93 0.34 11.21 -10.48
C ILE A 93 1.58 11.76 -11.20
N ARG A 94 1.41 12.68 -12.17
CA ARG A 94 2.52 13.33 -12.86
C ARG A 94 3.47 14.02 -11.89
N ARG A 95 2.93 14.77 -10.92
CA ARG A 95 3.76 15.47 -9.93
C ARG A 95 4.60 14.52 -9.08
N ILE A 96 4.05 13.38 -8.65
CA ILE A 96 4.82 12.34 -7.95
C ILE A 96 5.99 11.88 -8.81
N ARG A 97 5.75 11.65 -10.10
CA ARG A 97 6.76 11.21 -11.07
C ARG A 97 7.83 12.28 -11.33
N ASP A 98 7.42 13.53 -11.47
CA ASP A 98 8.32 14.68 -11.72
C ASP A 98 9.28 14.89 -10.54
N ARG A 99 8.85 14.58 -9.31
CA ARG A 99 9.70 14.59 -8.11
C ARG A 99 10.60 13.35 -7.99
N GLY A 100 10.60 12.45 -8.97
CA GLY A 100 11.44 11.26 -9.01
C GLY A 100 11.00 10.12 -8.11
N MET A 101 9.81 10.22 -7.51
CA MET A 101 9.20 9.19 -6.68
C MET A 101 8.45 8.17 -7.55
N LEU A 102 8.28 6.96 -7.05
CA LEU A 102 7.41 5.95 -7.65
C LEU A 102 5.94 6.25 -7.32
N ALA A 103 5.06 6.16 -8.32
CA ALA A 103 3.64 6.45 -8.16
C ALA A 103 2.83 5.15 -8.05
N GLY A 104 2.16 4.95 -6.91
CA GLY A 104 1.22 3.87 -6.67
C GLY A 104 -0.20 4.37 -6.46
N MET A 105 -1.19 3.50 -6.64
CA MET A 105 -2.58 3.78 -6.32
C MET A 105 -3.31 2.53 -5.84
N ILE A 106 -4.21 2.72 -4.85
CA ILE A 106 -5.15 1.70 -4.38
C ILE A 106 -6.55 2.17 -4.76
N THR A 107 -7.33 1.32 -5.40
CA THR A 107 -8.67 1.64 -5.91
C THR A 107 -9.65 0.48 -5.75
N ASN A 108 -10.93 0.80 -5.75
CA ASN A 108 -12.00 -0.20 -5.87
C ASN A 108 -12.24 -0.65 -7.32
N GLY A 109 -11.64 0.00 -8.31
CA GLY A 109 -11.67 -0.38 -9.72
C GLY A 109 -12.94 0.00 -10.49
N PHE A 110 -13.95 0.60 -9.89
CA PHE A 110 -15.25 0.88 -10.53
C PHE A 110 -15.14 1.86 -11.70
N TYR A 111 -14.20 2.78 -11.65
CA TYR A 111 -13.98 3.80 -12.70
C TYR A 111 -12.97 3.37 -13.77
N LEU A 112 -12.47 2.13 -13.73
CA LEU A 112 -11.59 1.59 -14.75
C LEU A 112 -12.34 1.31 -16.05
N GLY A 113 -11.83 1.85 -17.13
CA GLY A 113 -12.23 1.61 -18.51
C GLY A 113 -11.04 1.90 -19.42
N PRO A 114 -11.09 1.56 -20.71
CA PRO A 114 -9.94 1.72 -21.62
C PRO A 114 -9.36 3.14 -21.64
N GLU A 115 -10.21 4.16 -21.71
CA GLU A 115 -9.79 5.57 -21.70
C GLU A 115 -9.10 5.94 -20.36
N ARG A 116 -9.68 5.53 -19.22
CA ARG A 116 -9.08 5.81 -17.91
C ARG A 116 -7.75 5.12 -17.74
N ILE A 117 -7.62 3.88 -18.20
CA ILE A 117 -6.36 3.12 -18.17
C ILE A 117 -5.29 3.84 -19.00
N GLU A 118 -5.63 4.33 -20.20
CA GLU A 118 -4.69 5.07 -21.02
C GLU A 118 -4.26 6.39 -20.37
N ARG A 119 -5.17 7.13 -19.73
CA ARG A 119 -4.83 8.33 -18.96
C ARG A 119 -3.87 8.03 -17.81
N LEU A 120 -4.07 6.93 -17.07
CA LEU A 120 -3.15 6.48 -16.02
C LEU A 120 -1.78 6.09 -16.58
N ASN A 121 -1.73 5.44 -17.74
CA ASN A 121 -0.49 5.15 -18.46
C ASN A 121 0.28 6.44 -18.79
N GLN A 122 -0.42 7.45 -19.33
CA GLN A 122 0.16 8.74 -19.73
C GLN A 122 0.59 9.58 -18.53
N ALA A 123 -0.13 9.48 -17.41
CA ALA A 123 0.25 10.13 -16.16
C ALA A 123 1.49 9.51 -15.52
N GLY A 124 1.86 8.28 -15.92
CA GLY A 124 3.04 7.58 -15.43
C GLY A 124 2.80 6.79 -14.14
N LEU A 125 1.59 6.27 -13.92
CA LEU A 125 1.33 5.32 -12.84
C LEU A 125 2.24 4.09 -12.99
N GLU A 126 2.78 3.57 -11.89
CA GLU A 126 3.69 2.41 -11.89
C GLU A 126 3.10 1.19 -11.19
N TYR A 127 2.27 1.43 -10.17
CA TYR A 127 1.65 0.35 -9.38
C TYR A 127 0.18 0.63 -9.16
N LEU A 128 -0.66 -0.33 -9.49
CA LEU A 128 -2.09 -0.30 -9.20
C LEU A 128 -2.44 -1.51 -8.34
N GLN A 129 -3.07 -1.27 -7.19
CA GLN A 129 -3.72 -2.32 -6.42
C GLN A 129 -5.23 -2.16 -6.51
N ILE A 130 -5.93 -3.24 -6.83
CA ILE A 130 -7.39 -3.32 -6.81
C ILE A 130 -7.80 -4.28 -5.71
N SER A 131 -8.73 -3.83 -4.86
CA SER A 131 -9.34 -4.69 -3.84
C SER A 131 -10.58 -5.35 -4.41
N ILE A 132 -10.64 -6.69 -4.34
CA ILE A 132 -11.81 -7.49 -4.73
C ILE A 132 -12.08 -8.48 -3.60
N ASP A 133 -13.22 -8.34 -2.95
CA ASP A 133 -13.49 -9.01 -1.68
C ASP A 133 -14.31 -10.31 -1.87
N ASN A 134 -15.13 -10.37 -2.92
CA ASN A 134 -16.05 -11.48 -3.17
C ASN A 134 -16.23 -11.74 -4.68
N VAL A 135 -16.90 -12.85 -5.03
CA VAL A 135 -17.25 -13.16 -6.42
C VAL A 135 -18.51 -12.43 -6.84
N THR A 136 -19.52 -12.39 -5.99
CA THR A 136 -20.77 -11.62 -6.20
C THR A 136 -20.92 -10.55 -5.13
N PRO A 137 -21.49 -9.36 -5.46
CA PRO A 137 -21.70 -8.31 -4.47
C PRO A 137 -22.57 -8.79 -3.32
N ASP A 138 -22.26 -8.36 -2.11
CA ASP A 138 -23.06 -8.61 -0.90
C ASP A 138 -23.27 -7.33 -0.08
N GLU A 139 -23.86 -7.49 1.11
CA GLU A 139 -24.15 -6.38 2.03
C GLU A 139 -22.87 -5.75 2.62
N VAL A 140 -21.79 -6.53 2.72
CA VAL A 140 -20.51 -6.10 3.30
C VAL A 140 -19.65 -5.36 2.27
N SER A 141 -19.61 -5.87 1.03
CA SER A 141 -18.82 -5.27 -0.03
C SER A 141 -19.43 -5.44 -1.41
N GLN A 142 -19.40 -4.34 -2.17
CA GLN A 142 -19.76 -4.30 -3.59
C GLN A 142 -18.55 -4.57 -4.51
N LYS A 143 -17.34 -4.68 -3.98
CA LYS A 143 -16.11 -4.95 -4.72
C LYS A 143 -16.04 -6.43 -5.11
N SER A 144 -16.72 -6.80 -6.18
CA SER A 144 -16.87 -8.19 -6.60
C SER A 144 -16.24 -8.47 -7.96
N LEU A 145 -15.79 -9.71 -8.13
CA LEU A 145 -15.24 -10.19 -9.38
C LEU A 145 -16.26 -10.04 -10.52
N LYS A 146 -17.53 -10.39 -10.29
CA LYS A 146 -18.61 -10.26 -11.28
C LYS A 146 -18.75 -8.82 -11.82
N THR A 147 -18.59 -7.83 -10.95
CA THR A 147 -18.67 -6.41 -11.35
C THR A 147 -17.40 -5.95 -12.07
N LEU A 148 -16.25 -6.48 -11.73
CA LEU A 148 -14.95 -5.97 -12.16
C LEU A 148 -14.29 -6.78 -13.27
N ASP A 149 -14.70 -8.03 -13.57
CA ASP A 149 -13.98 -8.91 -14.49
C ASP A 149 -13.72 -8.30 -15.88
N LYS A 150 -14.75 -7.63 -16.47
CA LYS A 150 -14.55 -6.93 -17.75
C LYS A 150 -13.50 -5.81 -17.66
N LYS A 151 -13.41 -5.12 -16.53
CA LYS A 151 -12.42 -4.07 -16.27
C LYS A 151 -11.03 -4.66 -16.08
N LEU A 152 -10.93 -5.83 -15.46
CA LEU A 152 -9.68 -6.58 -15.34
C LEU A 152 -9.18 -7.04 -16.71
N GLN A 153 -10.06 -7.48 -17.61
CA GLN A 153 -9.69 -7.80 -19.00
C GLN A 153 -9.16 -6.57 -19.75
N HIS A 154 -9.76 -5.39 -19.58
CA HIS A 154 -9.24 -4.15 -20.15
C HIS A 154 -7.86 -3.80 -19.59
N LEU A 155 -7.64 -3.98 -18.28
CA LEU A 155 -6.33 -3.79 -17.67
C LEU A 155 -5.29 -4.74 -18.25
N ALA A 156 -5.60 -6.02 -18.38
CA ALA A 156 -4.69 -7.01 -18.96
C ALA A 156 -4.28 -6.64 -20.39
N ALA A 157 -5.19 -6.06 -21.16
CA ALA A 157 -4.94 -5.64 -22.54
C ALA A 157 -4.17 -4.32 -22.66
N HIS A 158 -4.39 -3.36 -21.77
CA HIS A 158 -3.97 -1.97 -22.00
C HIS A 158 -3.05 -1.38 -20.94
N ALA A 159 -2.98 -1.92 -19.70
CA ALA A 159 -2.15 -1.37 -18.64
C ALA A 159 -0.65 -1.50 -18.96
N ARG A 160 0.11 -0.42 -18.73
CA ARG A 160 1.56 -0.37 -18.83
C ARG A 160 2.24 -0.29 -17.46
N PHE A 161 1.46 -0.38 -16.41
CA PHE A 161 1.88 -0.40 -15.01
C PHE A 161 1.63 -1.78 -14.39
N HIS A 162 2.28 -2.03 -13.27
CA HIS A 162 2.07 -3.28 -12.53
C HIS A 162 0.70 -3.29 -11.85
N VAL A 163 -0.03 -4.40 -11.98
CA VAL A 163 -1.34 -4.59 -11.36
C VAL A 163 -1.27 -5.71 -10.32
N ASN A 164 -1.74 -5.40 -9.12
CA ASN A 164 -1.94 -6.38 -8.04
C ASN A 164 -3.42 -6.45 -7.68
N ILE A 165 -3.96 -7.64 -7.60
CA ILE A 165 -5.32 -7.87 -7.09
C ILE A 165 -5.20 -8.35 -5.66
N ASN A 166 -5.82 -7.59 -4.74
CA ASN A 166 -5.86 -7.95 -3.33
C ASN A 166 -7.23 -8.50 -2.97
N SER A 167 -7.27 -9.75 -2.52
CA SER A 167 -8.44 -10.38 -1.92
C SER A 167 -8.35 -10.36 -0.39
N VAL A 168 -9.40 -10.79 0.30
CA VAL A 168 -9.44 -10.80 1.76
C VAL A 168 -10.05 -12.08 2.29
N VAL A 169 -9.60 -12.50 3.48
CA VAL A 169 -10.12 -13.65 4.23
C VAL A 169 -10.29 -13.23 5.69
N GLY A 170 -11.22 -13.84 6.40
CA GLY A 170 -11.42 -13.64 7.84
C GLY A 170 -12.71 -12.92 8.17
N ALA A 171 -12.78 -12.33 9.35
CA ALA A 171 -13.95 -11.86 10.07
C ALA A 171 -15.12 -11.35 9.23
N GLY A 172 -16.22 -12.11 9.23
CA GLY A 172 -17.48 -11.71 8.58
C GLY A 172 -17.61 -12.05 7.09
N MET A 173 -16.58 -12.61 6.45
CA MET A 173 -16.70 -13.09 5.08
C MET A 173 -17.55 -14.36 5.03
N LYS A 174 -18.70 -14.28 4.33
CA LYS A 174 -19.65 -15.41 4.22
C LYS A 174 -19.07 -16.58 3.44
N GLN A 175 -18.24 -16.29 2.43
CA GLN A 175 -17.65 -17.27 1.52
C GLN A 175 -16.15 -17.02 1.37
N PRO A 176 -15.30 -17.58 2.24
CA PRO A 176 -13.85 -17.36 2.15
C PRO A 176 -13.24 -17.90 0.84
N GLU A 177 -13.88 -18.89 0.17
CA GLU A 177 -13.48 -19.40 -1.14
C GLU A 177 -13.49 -18.37 -2.26
N ASP A 178 -14.24 -17.28 -2.09
CA ASP A 178 -14.25 -16.18 -3.05
C ASP A 178 -12.86 -15.56 -3.22
N ALA A 179 -12.08 -15.48 -2.14
CA ALA A 179 -10.70 -15.00 -2.19
C ALA A 179 -9.83 -15.81 -3.14
N LEU A 180 -9.97 -17.16 -3.11
CA LEU A 180 -9.24 -18.06 -3.99
C LEU A 180 -9.70 -17.94 -5.45
N THR A 181 -11.00 -17.81 -5.68
CA THR A 181 -11.57 -17.60 -7.03
C THR A 181 -11.04 -16.29 -7.63
N VAL A 182 -11.02 -15.23 -6.85
CA VAL A 182 -10.44 -13.93 -7.24
C VAL A 182 -8.94 -14.05 -7.56
N ALA A 183 -8.17 -14.73 -6.71
CA ALA A 183 -6.74 -14.92 -6.92
C ALA A 183 -6.43 -15.75 -8.18
N LYS A 184 -7.18 -16.84 -8.42
CA LYS A 184 -7.06 -17.66 -9.65
C LYS A 184 -7.34 -16.80 -10.89
N ARG A 185 -8.43 -16.04 -10.89
CA ARG A 185 -8.79 -15.19 -12.02
C ARG A 185 -7.75 -14.09 -12.29
N ALA A 186 -7.21 -13.48 -11.25
CA ALA A 186 -6.14 -12.50 -11.36
C ALA A 186 -4.87 -13.11 -11.99
N SER A 187 -4.48 -14.31 -11.56
CA SER A 187 -3.33 -15.04 -12.12
C SER A 187 -3.52 -15.42 -13.60
N GLU A 188 -4.74 -15.85 -13.99
CA GLU A 188 -5.09 -16.11 -15.40
C GLU A 188 -4.91 -14.89 -16.29
N LEU A 189 -5.19 -13.70 -15.75
CA LEU A 189 -5.02 -12.43 -16.45
C LEU A 189 -3.57 -11.88 -16.38
N GLY A 190 -2.65 -12.60 -15.74
CA GLY A 190 -1.24 -12.22 -15.64
C GLY A 190 -0.95 -11.18 -14.55
N PHE A 191 -1.85 -10.97 -13.60
CA PHE A 191 -1.67 -10.06 -12.48
C PHE A 191 -0.99 -10.73 -11.29
N SER A 192 -0.32 -9.95 -10.46
CA SER A 192 0.07 -10.43 -9.15
C SER A 192 -1.14 -10.44 -8.20
N THR A 193 -1.07 -11.32 -7.19
CA THR A 193 -2.13 -11.44 -6.19
C THR A 193 -1.56 -11.28 -4.79
N SER A 194 -2.39 -10.74 -3.90
CA SER A 194 -2.16 -10.71 -2.47
C SER A 194 -3.46 -11.02 -1.72
N VAL A 195 -3.35 -11.52 -0.51
CA VAL A 195 -4.49 -11.77 0.36
C VAL A 195 -4.29 -11.04 1.69
N GLY A 196 -5.30 -10.28 2.10
CA GLY A 196 -5.34 -9.61 3.39
C GLY A 196 -6.18 -10.38 4.40
N ILE A 197 -5.84 -10.24 5.70
CA ILE A 197 -6.68 -10.73 6.79
C ILE A 197 -7.54 -9.58 7.28
N LEU A 198 -8.86 -9.77 7.32
CA LEU A 198 -9.78 -8.79 7.87
C LEU A 198 -9.86 -8.94 9.39
N HIS A 199 -9.88 -7.81 10.08
CA HIS A 199 -10.33 -7.70 11.47
C HIS A 199 -11.86 -7.63 11.49
N ASP A 200 -12.45 -7.94 12.63
CA ASP A 200 -13.89 -7.79 12.86
C ASP A 200 -14.31 -6.31 12.94
N GLN A 201 -15.61 -6.06 13.10
CA GLN A 201 -16.16 -4.71 13.17
C GLN A 201 -15.62 -3.86 14.33
N SER A 202 -15.08 -4.51 15.37
CA SER A 202 -14.44 -3.85 16.50
C SER A 202 -12.95 -3.54 16.28
N GLY A 203 -12.42 -3.89 15.11
CA GLY A 203 -11.00 -3.75 14.79
C GLY A 203 -10.11 -4.82 15.42
N GLN A 204 -10.71 -5.88 15.99
CA GLN A 204 -9.98 -6.99 16.57
C GLN A 204 -9.70 -8.07 15.53
N LEU A 205 -8.45 -8.55 15.52
CA LEU A 205 -8.08 -9.68 14.69
C LEU A 205 -8.52 -10.97 15.39
N GLN A 206 -9.30 -11.77 14.67
CA GLN A 206 -9.65 -13.12 15.08
C GLN A 206 -8.76 -14.12 14.32
N PRO A 207 -8.27 -15.18 14.99
CA PRO A 207 -7.60 -16.27 14.29
C PRO A 207 -8.50 -16.86 13.20
N LEU A 208 -7.89 -17.24 12.09
CA LEU A 208 -8.62 -17.93 11.03
C LEU A 208 -9.00 -19.36 11.48
N ASN A 209 -10.19 -19.81 11.13
CA ASN A 209 -10.54 -21.22 11.28
C ASN A 209 -9.81 -22.10 10.26
N ALA A 210 -9.89 -23.42 10.39
CA ALA A 210 -9.17 -24.35 9.52
C ALA A 210 -9.52 -24.22 8.02
N ARG A 211 -10.79 -23.88 7.68
CA ARG A 211 -11.23 -23.66 6.31
C ARG A 211 -10.63 -22.37 5.75
N GLU A 212 -10.70 -21.27 6.49
CA GLU A 212 -10.13 -19.99 6.11
C GLU A 212 -8.60 -20.08 5.97
N THR A 213 -7.93 -20.79 6.87
CA THR A 213 -6.47 -21.01 6.80
C THR A 213 -6.08 -21.74 5.53
N ALA A 214 -6.79 -22.82 5.18
CA ALA A 214 -6.51 -23.56 3.95
C ALA A 214 -6.66 -22.70 2.69
N ILE A 215 -7.67 -21.83 2.64
CA ILE A 215 -7.90 -20.88 1.55
C ILE A 215 -6.80 -19.83 1.51
N TYR A 216 -6.44 -19.26 2.66
CA TYR A 216 -5.34 -18.30 2.79
C TYR A 216 -4.04 -18.89 2.23
N ASP A 217 -3.66 -20.10 2.64
CA ASP A 217 -2.44 -20.78 2.20
C ASP A 217 -2.45 -21.05 0.68
N GLU A 218 -3.60 -21.37 0.11
CA GLU A 218 -3.72 -21.56 -1.34
C GLU A 218 -3.61 -20.23 -2.09
N CYS A 219 -4.20 -19.14 -1.60
CA CYS A 219 -4.04 -17.81 -2.16
C CYS A 219 -2.56 -17.35 -2.12
N VAL A 220 -1.87 -17.58 -1.01
CA VAL A 220 -0.43 -17.27 -0.88
C VAL A 220 0.41 -18.08 -1.86
N ARG A 221 0.10 -19.36 -2.08
CA ARG A 221 0.80 -20.19 -3.07
C ARG A 221 0.59 -19.75 -4.52
N LEU A 222 -0.58 -19.22 -4.86
CA LEU A 222 -0.86 -18.67 -6.18
C LEU A 222 -0.15 -17.34 -6.44
N GLY A 223 0.13 -16.59 -5.39
CA GLY A 223 0.82 -15.32 -5.50
C GLY A 223 2.23 -15.50 -6.07
N GLN A 224 2.58 -14.74 -7.11
CA GLN A 224 3.90 -14.74 -7.72
C GLN A 224 4.65 -13.43 -7.45
N GLY A 225 5.96 -13.53 -7.22
CA GLY A 225 6.85 -12.37 -7.13
C GLY A 225 7.00 -11.77 -5.73
N LEU A 226 7.51 -10.54 -5.70
CA LEU A 226 7.86 -9.82 -4.47
C LEU A 226 6.65 -9.57 -3.55
N TYR A 227 5.46 -9.44 -4.13
CA TYR A 227 4.22 -9.21 -3.37
C TYR A 227 3.81 -10.40 -2.49
N THR A 228 4.14 -11.61 -2.87
CA THR A 228 3.78 -12.84 -2.12
C THR A 228 4.57 -13.00 -0.84
N ARG A 229 5.87 -12.69 -0.88
CA ARG A 229 6.75 -12.75 0.31
C ARG A 229 6.38 -11.73 1.39
N ILE A 230 5.55 -10.78 1.05
CA ILE A 230 5.10 -9.70 1.91
C ILE A 230 4.05 -10.16 2.94
N ASN A 231 3.40 -11.28 2.69
CA ASN A 231 2.40 -11.84 3.58
C ASN A 231 3.00 -12.72 4.69
N ASP A 232 4.32 -12.93 4.74
CA ASP A 232 4.94 -13.78 5.78
C ASP A 232 4.63 -13.30 7.20
N PHE A 233 4.44 -12.00 7.42
CA PHE A 233 4.03 -11.47 8.72
C PHE A 233 2.63 -11.93 9.15
N GLN A 234 1.77 -12.31 8.22
CA GLN A 234 0.41 -12.75 8.53
C GLN A 234 0.35 -14.18 9.09
N LYS A 235 1.39 -15.00 8.91
CA LYS A 235 1.42 -16.39 9.38
C LYS A 235 1.16 -16.52 10.88
N ASN A 236 1.79 -15.66 11.68
CA ASN A 236 1.53 -15.66 13.12
C ASN A 236 0.12 -15.14 13.43
N LEU A 237 -0.35 -14.14 12.70
CA LEU A 237 -1.64 -13.51 12.95
C LEU A 237 -2.83 -14.44 12.68
N ILE A 238 -2.75 -15.29 11.64
CA ILE A 238 -3.80 -16.29 11.36
C ILE A 238 -3.94 -17.34 12.47
N GLU A 239 -2.89 -17.56 13.25
CA GLU A 239 -2.87 -18.45 14.39
C GLU A 239 -3.14 -17.72 15.72
N GLY A 240 -3.45 -16.42 15.68
CA GLY A 240 -3.64 -15.59 16.88
C GLY A 240 -2.35 -15.28 17.65
N ARG A 241 -1.19 -15.48 17.03
CA ARG A 241 0.13 -15.24 17.65
C ARG A 241 0.69 -13.87 17.27
N PRO A 242 1.36 -13.16 18.19
CA PRO A 242 2.00 -11.89 17.90
C PRO A 242 3.21 -12.05 16.97
N ASN A 243 3.50 -11.00 16.22
CA ASN A 243 4.77 -10.85 15.50
C ASN A 243 5.80 -10.14 16.38
N ASP A 244 7.05 -10.58 16.30
CA ASP A 244 8.20 -9.87 16.87
C ASP A 244 8.86 -9.01 15.78
N TRP A 245 8.52 -7.74 15.74
CA TRP A 245 9.04 -6.77 14.79
C TRP A 245 8.91 -5.34 15.31
N GLN A 246 9.64 -4.43 14.70
CA GLN A 246 9.59 -3.01 15.05
C GLN A 246 8.87 -2.21 13.96
N CYS A 247 7.71 -1.68 14.31
CA CYS A 247 6.93 -0.80 13.45
C CYS A 247 7.64 0.54 13.26
N ARG A 248 7.91 0.92 12.00
CA ARG A 248 8.54 2.19 11.60
C ARG A 248 7.55 3.18 11.02
N ALA A 249 6.27 3.09 11.41
CA ALA A 249 5.26 4.09 11.06
C ALA A 249 5.63 5.46 11.65
N GLY A 250 5.38 6.53 10.90
CA GLY A 250 5.90 7.86 11.19
C GLY A 250 7.32 8.11 10.69
N ALA A 251 8.05 7.06 10.29
CA ALA A 251 9.41 7.19 9.77
C ALA A 251 9.57 6.58 8.37
N ARG A 252 9.56 5.24 8.27
CA ARG A 252 9.67 4.56 6.98
C ARG A 252 8.37 4.50 6.20
N TYR A 253 7.27 4.60 6.91
CA TYR A 253 5.93 4.71 6.38
C TYR A 253 5.24 5.95 6.93
N LEU A 254 4.68 6.77 6.06
CA LEU A 254 3.85 7.92 6.42
C LEU A 254 2.44 7.71 5.88
N TYR A 255 1.43 8.07 6.67
CA TYR A 255 0.06 8.18 6.22
C TYR A 255 -0.37 9.64 6.29
N ILE A 256 -0.65 10.26 5.15
CA ILE A 256 -1.06 11.65 5.05
C ILE A 256 -2.56 11.72 4.77
N CYS A 257 -3.33 12.20 5.73
CA CYS A 257 -4.77 12.32 5.59
C CYS A 257 -5.19 13.48 4.69
N GLU A 258 -6.47 13.59 4.42
CA GLU A 258 -7.09 14.66 3.62
C GLU A 258 -6.84 16.06 4.19
N GLN A 259 -6.64 16.17 5.50
CA GLN A 259 -6.29 17.43 6.17
C GLN A 259 -4.80 17.77 6.06
N GLY A 260 -3.95 16.85 5.59
CA GLY A 260 -2.51 17.04 5.45
C GLY A 260 -1.73 16.74 6.72
N LEU A 261 -2.34 16.03 7.68
CA LEU A 261 -1.65 15.59 8.88
C LEU A 261 -0.95 14.24 8.62
N VAL A 262 0.25 14.09 9.13
CA VAL A 262 1.00 12.84 9.15
C VAL A 262 0.51 11.97 10.29
N HIS A 263 0.13 10.74 9.99
CA HIS A 263 -0.27 9.73 10.97
C HIS A 263 0.58 8.47 10.83
N TYR A 264 0.55 7.59 11.84
CA TYR A 264 1.25 6.30 11.78
C TYR A 264 0.68 5.41 10.67
N CYS A 265 -0.63 5.26 10.60
CA CYS A 265 -1.34 4.53 9.54
C CYS A 265 -2.84 4.87 9.58
N SER A 266 -3.62 4.27 8.68
CA SER A 266 -5.07 4.44 8.64
C SER A 266 -5.79 4.04 9.94
N GLN A 267 -5.25 3.05 10.67
CA GLN A 267 -5.81 2.57 11.94
C GLN A 267 -5.36 3.41 13.16
N GLN A 268 -4.29 4.20 13.01
CA GLN A 268 -3.73 5.03 14.08
C GLN A 268 -3.72 6.50 13.66
N ARG A 269 -4.87 7.00 13.23
CA ARG A 269 -5.08 8.42 12.93
C ARG A 269 -4.99 9.24 14.23
N GLY A 270 -4.41 10.42 14.13
CA GLY A 270 -4.15 11.31 15.28
C GLY A 270 -2.73 11.21 15.85
N TYR A 271 -1.97 10.18 15.50
CA TYR A 271 -0.59 9.98 15.96
C TYR A 271 0.37 9.88 14.77
N PRO A 272 1.45 10.67 14.68
CA PRO A 272 1.78 11.79 15.57
C PRO A 272 0.84 13.01 15.41
N GLY A 273 0.05 13.10 14.34
CA GLY A 273 -0.91 14.17 14.11
C GLY A 273 -0.27 15.53 13.74
N VAL A 274 0.94 15.52 13.18
CA VAL A 274 1.71 16.72 12.81
C VAL A 274 1.41 17.11 11.36
N PRO A 275 1.20 18.39 11.04
CA PRO A 275 1.09 18.84 9.65
C PRO A 275 2.29 18.41 8.81
N LEU A 276 2.06 17.95 7.58
CA LEU A 276 3.14 17.50 6.70
C LEU A 276 4.15 18.62 6.40
N ASP A 277 3.68 19.86 6.28
CA ASP A 277 4.53 21.02 6.01
C ASP A 277 5.54 21.26 7.15
N ASP A 278 5.18 20.92 8.39
CA ASP A 278 6.01 21.03 9.59
C ASP A 278 6.80 19.74 9.89
N TYR A 279 6.49 18.63 9.20
CA TYR A 279 7.10 17.33 9.46
C TYR A 279 8.54 17.29 8.94
N SER A 280 9.49 17.07 9.84
CA SER A 280 10.92 17.21 9.57
C SER A 280 11.70 15.88 9.64
N SER A 281 12.98 15.93 9.30
CA SER A 281 13.89 14.79 9.49
C SER A 281 14.07 14.43 10.97
N ASP A 282 13.89 15.39 11.89
CA ASP A 282 13.99 15.11 13.33
C ASP A 282 12.76 14.36 13.82
N ASP A 283 11.57 14.67 13.28
CA ASP A 283 10.37 13.89 13.52
C ASP A 283 10.55 12.45 13.00
N ILE A 284 11.09 12.28 11.80
CA ILE A 284 11.39 10.94 11.24
C ILE A 284 12.33 10.17 12.16
N ARG A 285 13.41 10.80 12.67
CA ARG A 285 14.35 10.12 13.58
C ARG A 285 13.70 9.75 14.90
N ARG A 286 12.89 10.65 15.46
CA ARG A 286 12.12 10.39 16.70
C ARG A 286 11.17 9.20 16.50
N GLU A 287 10.36 9.25 15.44
CA GLU A 287 9.38 8.21 15.18
C GLU A 287 10.00 6.88 14.77
N TYR A 288 11.20 6.88 14.20
CA TYR A 288 11.96 5.68 13.93
C TYR A 288 12.29 4.90 15.21
N ALA A 289 12.58 5.59 16.30
CA ALA A 289 12.91 5.01 17.59
C ALA A 289 11.66 4.70 18.45
N THR A 290 10.53 5.38 18.19
CA THR A 290 9.33 5.27 19.02
C THR A 290 8.65 3.91 18.88
N PRO A 291 8.48 3.12 19.96
CA PRO A 291 7.72 1.87 19.93
C PRO A 291 6.24 2.13 19.66
N LYS A 292 5.58 1.24 18.92
CA LYS A 292 4.15 1.28 18.66
C LYS A 292 3.50 0.05 19.30
N ALA A 293 2.66 0.26 20.32
CA ALA A 293 2.05 -0.82 21.10
C ALA A 293 1.21 -1.81 20.28
N CYS A 294 0.62 -1.33 19.15
CA CYS A 294 -0.17 -2.17 18.24
C CYS A 294 0.69 -3.06 17.32
N ALA A 295 2.01 -2.88 17.29
CA ALA A 295 2.89 -3.58 16.34
C ALA A 295 2.73 -5.11 16.35
N PRO A 296 2.67 -5.80 17.51
CA PRO A 296 2.62 -7.27 17.53
C PRO A 296 1.45 -7.87 16.74
N TYR A 297 0.31 -7.18 16.69
CA TYR A 297 -0.91 -7.65 16.02
C TYR A 297 -1.30 -6.79 14.82
N CYS A 298 -0.37 -6.05 14.25
CA CYS A 298 -0.61 -5.16 13.11
C CYS A 298 -0.93 -5.96 11.84
N THR A 299 -2.04 -5.61 11.18
CA THR A 299 -2.47 -6.20 9.90
C THR A 299 -2.11 -5.35 8.68
N ILE A 300 -1.52 -4.17 8.88
CA ILE A 300 -1.29 -3.20 7.81
C ILE A 300 -0.03 -3.56 7.00
N GLY A 301 -0.21 -4.26 5.89
CA GLY A 301 0.87 -4.76 5.06
C GLY A 301 1.82 -3.68 4.52
N CYS A 302 1.32 -2.47 4.22
CA CYS A 302 2.15 -1.36 3.76
C CYS A 302 3.17 -0.93 4.81
N VAL A 303 2.78 -0.89 6.11
CA VAL A 303 3.67 -0.57 7.22
C VAL A 303 4.73 -1.64 7.42
N HIS A 304 4.31 -2.92 7.42
CA HIS A 304 5.23 -4.05 7.50
C HIS A 304 6.29 -3.99 6.38
N ARG A 305 5.84 -3.78 5.15
CA ARG A 305 6.72 -3.71 3.98
C ARG A 305 7.74 -2.58 4.08
N ALA A 306 7.28 -1.37 4.41
CA ALA A 306 8.19 -0.23 4.55
C ALA A 306 9.17 -0.42 5.71
N SER A 307 8.76 -1.07 6.80
CA SER A 307 9.60 -1.33 7.95
C SER A 307 10.61 -2.46 7.73
N SER A 308 10.25 -3.47 6.92
CA SER A 308 11.08 -4.68 6.71
C SER A 308 12.39 -4.39 6.01
N ILE A 309 12.54 -3.27 5.30
CA ILE A 309 13.80 -2.87 4.66
C ILE A 309 14.92 -2.75 5.70
N ASP A 310 14.59 -2.40 6.92
CA ASP A 310 15.57 -2.23 7.99
C ASP A 310 16.12 -3.56 8.54
N THR A 311 15.43 -4.68 8.33
CA THR A 311 15.96 -6.02 8.69
C THR A 311 17.17 -6.38 7.84
N TYR A 312 17.21 -5.94 6.59
CA TYR A 312 18.34 -6.18 5.67
C TYR A 312 19.52 -5.25 5.93
N ARG A 313 19.38 -4.23 6.77
CA ARG A 313 20.45 -3.30 7.15
C ARG A 313 21.36 -3.87 8.23
N GLN A 314 20.90 -4.81 9.04
CA GLN A 314 21.66 -5.33 10.18
C GLN A 314 23.07 -5.87 9.81
N PRO A 315 23.25 -6.63 8.72
CA PRO A 315 24.59 -7.05 8.28
C PRO A 315 25.49 -5.87 7.90
N LEU A 316 24.95 -4.86 7.23
CA LEU A 316 25.69 -3.66 6.79
C LEU A 316 26.14 -2.79 7.97
N VAL A 317 25.31 -2.68 9.00
CA VAL A 317 25.67 -1.96 10.23
C VAL A 317 26.82 -2.66 10.96
N LYS A 318 26.79 -3.99 11.09
CA LYS A 318 27.88 -4.78 11.67
C LYS A 318 29.19 -4.59 10.90
N LEU A 319 29.15 -4.62 9.56
CA LEU A 319 30.34 -4.39 8.72
C LEU A 319 30.94 -2.99 8.91
N ARG A 320 30.10 -1.95 9.01
CA ARG A 320 30.57 -0.56 9.26
C ARG A 320 31.17 -0.38 10.64
N THR A 321 30.65 -1.06 11.65
CA THR A 321 31.20 -1.03 13.01
C THR A 321 32.58 -1.71 13.07
N PHE A 322 32.74 -2.83 12.36
CA PHE A 322 34.04 -3.50 12.22
C PHE A 322 35.08 -2.63 11.47
N ALA A 323 34.69 -2.01 10.36
CA ALA A 323 35.58 -1.14 9.59
C ALA A 323 36.04 0.09 10.37
N ARG A 324 35.18 0.69 11.21
CA ARG A 324 35.55 1.80 12.10
C ARG A 324 36.47 1.36 13.28
N ALA A 325 36.26 0.18 13.80
CA ALA A 325 37.12 -0.38 14.84
C ALA A 325 38.54 -0.71 14.31
N SER A 326 38.65 -1.12 13.04
CA SER A 326 39.93 -1.44 12.38
C SER A 326 40.72 -0.21 11.92
N SER A 327 40.08 1.00 11.88
CA SER A 327 40.75 2.26 11.53
C SER A 327 41.26 3.06 12.74
N ILE A 328 41.17 2.49 13.94
CA ILE A 328 41.62 3.09 15.21
C ILE A 328 42.83 2.31 15.81
N LEU A 329 43.25 1.25 15.14
CA LEU A 329 44.50 0.52 15.37
C LEU A 329 45.53 0.86 14.30
#